data_ddc606d143da641060bc9481487f3b19
#
_entry.id   ddc606d143da641060bc9481487f3b19
#
_cell.length_a   1.000
_cell.length_b   1.000
_cell.length_c   1.000
_cell.angle_alpha   90.00
_cell.angle_beta   90.00
_cell.angle_gamma   90.00
#
_symmetry.space_group_name_H-M   'P 1'
#
loop_
_entity.id
_entity.type
_entity.pdbx_description
1 polymer ?
#
loop_
_entity_poly.entity_id
_entity_poly.type
_entity_poly.pdbx_seq_one_letter_code
_entity_poly.pdbx_strand_id
1 'polypeptide(L)'
;MKRLYLLCMVMLSSLMLSAEEFKELWIVGSAVPGGAQKLEKVSNADFKYAGELLVGELRVTTTKKIGKTTRFLTPVLPDANIVNRGLAWKETTDVTSAAWQVVIAENRYRFHVYTDRKQLYGEIFQPWGELFIGGGATASGWKEGKMQLMKQNIDNPCIWTWEGELKKHENVEEPASFKFQGQDRWYPKAIHPYSADTDILKDNRLRTGGSDTKWTLSRDGIYRITIDLFNEKVNAEIVK
;
A
#
# COMPACT_ATOMS: atom_id res chain seq x y z
N MET A 1 -24.06 7.03 -51.59
CA MET A 1 -24.17 6.72 -50.19
C MET A 1 -22.84 6.20 -49.57
N LYS A 2 -21.66 6.79 -49.86
CA LYS A 2 -20.34 6.34 -49.36
C LYS A 2 -19.52 7.44 -48.69
N ARG A 3 -20.15 8.60 -48.35
CA ARG A 3 -19.42 9.73 -47.72
C ARG A 3 -19.85 10.07 -46.29
N LEU A 4 -20.77 9.30 -45.70
CA LEU A 4 -21.32 9.61 -44.36
C LEU A 4 -20.67 8.78 -43.23
N TYR A 5 -19.89 7.72 -43.54
CA TYR A 5 -19.25 6.86 -42.55
C TYR A 5 -17.86 7.33 -42.08
N LEU A 6 -17.29 8.36 -42.74
CA LEU A 6 -15.95 8.84 -42.41
C LEU A 6 -15.94 9.93 -41.33
N LEU A 7 -17.09 10.52 -41.02
CA LEU A 7 -17.18 11.62 -40.05
C LEU A 7 -17.45 11.15 -38.59
N CYS A 8 -17.91 9.92 -38.42
CA CYS A 8 -18.17 9.37 -37.05
C CYS A 8 -16.95 8.70 -36.42
N MET A 9 -15.87 8.43 -37.16
CA MET A 9 -14.66 7.77 -36.63
C MET A 9 -13.61 8.74 -36.08
N VAL A 10 -13.75 10.05 -36.30
CA VAL A 10 -12.78 11.05 -35.84
C VAL A 10 -13.18 11.66 -34.49
N MET A 11 -14.40 11.45 -34.00
CA MET A 11 -14.85 12.04 -32.72
C MET A 11 -14.73 11.13 -31.48
N LEU A 12 -14.18 9.92 -31.60
CA LEU A 12 -13.98 9.03 -30.46
C LEU A 12 -12.55 8.98 -29.92
N SER A 13 -11.65 9.81 -30.43
CA SER A 13 -10.21 9.77 -30.04
C SER A 13 -9.74 10.93 -29.15
N SER A 14 -10.63 11.63 -28.49
CA SER A 14 -10.19 12.74 -27.66
C SER A 14 -11.04 12.91 -26.42
N LEU A 15 -10.81 12.09 -25.41
CA LEU A 15 -11.04 12.41 -24.00
C LEU A 15 -10.38 11.35 -23.11
N MET A 16 -9.15 10.94 -23.43
CA MET A 16 -8.23 10.54 -22.38
C MET A 16 -7.80 11.84 -21.72
N LEU A 17 -8.60 12.36 -20.78
CA LEU A 17 -8.08 13.28 -19.79
C LEU A 17 -6.99 12.52 -19.08
N SER A 18 -5.74 12.75 -19.46
CA SER A 18 -4.58 12.35 -18.69
C SER A 18 -4.76 12.98 -17.32
N ALA A 19 -5.17 12.19 -16.35
CA ALA A 19 -5.16 12.63 -14.96
C ALA A 19 -3.75 13.13 -14.70
N GLU A 20 -3.61 14.41 -14.37
CA GLU A 20 -2.30 15.02 -14.13
C GLU A 20 -1.62 14.22 -13.02
N GLU A 21 -0.49 13.60 -13.35
CA GLU A 21 0.24 12.74 -12.43
C GLU A 21 0.91 13.61 -11.36
N PHE A 22 0.59 13.36 -10.10
CA PHE A 22 1.27 14.01 -8.99
C PHE A 22 2.72 13.49 -8.88
N LYS A 23 3.68 14.40 -8.96
CA LYS A 23 5.11 14.05 -8.79
C LYS A 23 5.43 13.70 -7.36
N GLU A 24 4.88 14.47 -6.42
CA GLU A 24 5.05 14.30 -4.98
C GLU A 24 3.83 14.84 -4.24
N LEU A 25 3.57 14.30 -3.07
CA LEU A 25 2.60 14.82 -2.12
C LEU A 25 3.27 14.99 -0.74
N TRP A 26 2.77 15.96 -0.01
CA TRP A 26 3.21 16.33 1.33
C TRP A 26 2.02 16.35 2.28
N ILE A 27 2.28 16.12 3.56
CA ILE A 27 1.36 16.49 4.62
C ILE A 27 1.91 17.69 5.37
N VAL A 28 1.03 18.61 5.71
CA VAL A 28 1.34 19.82 6.47
C VAL A 28 0.24 20.10 7.48
N GLY A 29 0.58 20.79 8.56
CA GLY A 29 -0.40 21.21 9.58
C GLY A 29 0.03 20.92 10.99
N SER A 30 -0.83 21.28 11.95
CA SER A 30 -0.56 21.14 13.38
C SER A 30 -0.46 19.67 13.84
N ALA A 31 -1.12 18.76 13.12
CA ALA A 31 -1.04 17.33 13.40
C ALA A 31 0.26 16.67 12.92
N VAL A 32 1.08 17.36 12.11
CA VAL A 32 2.29 16.78 11.50
C VAL A 32 3.53 17.13 12.33
N PRO A 33 4.23 16.17 12.93
CA PRO A 33 5.48 16.42 13.63
C PRO A 33 6.48 17.16 12.73
N GLY A 34 7.05 18.27 13.21
CA GLY A 34 7.91 19.14 12.42
C GLY A 34 7.19 19.99 11.36
N GLY A 35 5.85 19.98 11.34
CA GLY A 35 4.99 20.82 10.51
C GLY A 35 4.83 20.39 9.06
N ALA A 36 5.74 19.58 8.50
CA ALA A 36 5.63 19.11 7.11
C ALA A 36 6.43 17.82 6.89
N GLN A 37 5.81 16.81 6.29
CA GLN A 37 6.45 15.56 5.91
C GLN A 37 6.04 15.11 4.51
N LYS A 38 6.97 14.48 3.78
CA LYS A 38 6.73 13.98 2.43
C LYS A 38 6.08 12.59 2.50
N LEU A 39 5.09 12.36 1.65
CA LEU A 39 4.52 11.04 1.44
C LEU A 39 5.46 10.16 0.60
N GLU A 40 5.55 8.88 0.91
CA GLU A 40 6.20 7.90 0.05
C GLU A 40 5.36 7.67 -1.21
N LYS A 41 5.94 7.85 -2.39
CA LYS A 41 5.28 7.49 -3.66
C LYS A 41 5.43 5.98 -3.88
N VAL A 42 4.37 5.23 -3.60
CA VAL A 42 4.33 3.77 -3.77
C VAL A 42 4.13 3.39 -5.24
N SER A 43 3.29 4.15 -5.95
CA SER A 43 3.09 4.05 -7.40
C SER A 43 2.71 5.42 -7.98
N ASN A 44 2.42 5.47 -9.29
CA ASN A 44 1.98 6.73 -9.92
C ASN A 44 0.67 7.27 -9.35
N ALA A 45 -0.16 6.41 -8.75
CA ALA A 45 -1.46 6.79 -8.19
C ALA A 45 -1.60 6.54 -6.69
N ASP A 46 -0.56 6.07 -6.00
CA ASP A 46 -0.61 5.72 -4.58
C ASP A 46 0.52 6.41 -3.80
N PHE A 47 0.14 7.22 -2.83
CA PHE A 47 1.05 7.91 -1.92
C PHE A 47 0.73 7.52 -0.48
N LYS A 48 1.74 7.10 0.27
CA LYS A 48 1.61 6.56 1.61
C LYS A 48 2.30 7.41 2.65
N TYR A 49 1.70 7.46 3.81
CA TYR A 49 2.30 7.89 5.06
C TYR A 49 2.29 6.75 6.07
N ALA A 50 3.39 6.59 6.79
CA ALA A 50 3.48 5.74 7.96
C ALA A 50 4.34 6.46 9.01
N GLY A 51 3.76 6.79 10.17
CA GLY A 51 4.47 7.56 11.19
C GLY A 51 3.57 8.11 12.29
N GLU A 52 4.18 8.96 13.12
CA GLU A 52 3.50 9.66 14.20
C GLU A 52 2.64 10.81 13.69
N LEU A 53 1.43 10.96 14.23
CA LEU A 53 0.63 12.17 14.11
C LEU A 53 0.20 12.65 15.51
N LEU A 54 0.12 13.97 15.65
CA LEU A 54 -0.38 14.68 16.82
C LEU A 54 -1.86 15.04 16.63
N VAL A 55 -2.54 15.39 17.72
CA VAL A 55 -3.91 15.93 17.63
C VAL A 55 -3.88 17.25 16.86
N GLY A 56 -4.78 17.43 15.90
CA GLY A 56 -4.90 18.66 15.13
C GLY A 56 -5.32 18.46 13.69
N GLU A 57 -5.04 19.46 12.87
CA GLU A 57 -5.36 19.46 11.44
C GLU A 57 -4.19 19.00 10.59
N LEU A 58 -4.53 18.24 9.54
CA LEU A 58 -3.63 17.77 8.51
C LEU A 58 -4.18 18.14 7.14
N ARG A 59 -3.31 18.66 6.27
CA ARG A 59 -3.61 18.93 4.86
C ARG A 59 -2.68 18.13 3.97
N VAL A 60 -3.22 17.49 2.96
CA VAL A 60 -2.42 16.88 1.88
C VAL A 60 -2.21 17.92 0.78
N THR A 61 -0.95 18.15 0.39
CA THR A 61 -0.56 19.23 -0.50
C THR A 61 0.44 18.77 -1.55
N THR A 62 0.55 19.54 -2.65
CA THR A 62 1.54 19.28 -3.70
C THR A 62 2.90 19.92 -3.43
N THR A 63 3.04 20.71 -2.36
CA THR A 63 4.28 21.41 -2.01
C THR A 63 4.51 21.38 -0.50
N LYS A 64 5.78 21.34 -0.08
CA LYS A 64 6.17 21.37 1.33
C LYS A 64 5.75 22.69 2.02
N LYS A 65 5.92 23.82 1.31
CA LYS A 65 5.53 25.14 1.81
C LYS A 65 4.30 25.61 1.04
N ILE A 66 3.28 26.05 1.78
CA ILE A 66 2.05 26.58 1.21
C ILE A 66 2.37 27.90 0.50
N GLY A 67 1.98 28.03 -0.74
CA GLY A 67 2.12 29.18 -1.60
C GLY A 67 0.96 29.32 -2.60
N LYS A 68 1.02 30.33 -3.47
CA LYS A 68 -0.07 30.63 -4.42
C LYS A 68 -0.40 29.49 -5.39
N THR A 69 0.57 28.61 -5.70
CA THR A 69 0.40 27.49 -6.62
C THR A 69 0.18 26.15 -5.93
N THR A 70 0.08 26.14 -4.60
CA THR A 70 -0.16 24.91 -3.84
C THR A 70 -1.58 24.40 -4.11
N ARG A 71 -1.66 23.13 -4.49
CA ARG A 71 -2.94 22.39 -4.58
C ARG A 71 -3.12 21.59 -3.30
N PHE A 72 -4.35 21.55 -2.79
CA PHE A 72 -4.75 20.82 -1.61
C PHE A 72 -5.68 19.68 -2.02
N LEU A 73 -5.46 18.50 -1.46
CA LEU A 73 -6.36 17.36 -1.57
C LEU A 73 -7.19 17.33 -0.27
N THR A 74 -8.34 17.97 -0.32
CA THR A 74 -9.20 18.21 0.85
C THR A 74 -10.31 17.19 0.95
N PRO A 75 -10.74 16.79 2.16
CA PRO A 75 -11.90 15.92 2.29
C PRO A 75 -13.15 16.58 1.68
N VAL A 76 -14.00 15.76 1.06
CA VAL A 76 -15.30 16.23 0.58
C VAL A 76 -16.24 16.53 1.75
N LEU A 77 -16.16 15.72 2.81
CA LEU A 77 -16.93 15.93 4.04
C LEU A 77 -16.13 16.85 4.99
N PRO A 78 -16.75 17.87 5.55
CA PRO A 78 -16.14 18.68 6.61
C PRO A 78 -15.69 17.81 7.81
N ASP A 79 -14.63 18.21 8.47
CA ASP A 79 -14.12 17.57 9.71
C ASP A 79 -13.86 16.05 9.57
N ALA A 80 -13.54 15.59 8.36
CA ALA A 80 -13.28 14.19 8.09
C ALA A 80 -12.04 13.71 8.88
N ASN A 81 -12.20 12.64 9.66
CA ASN A 81 -11.09 12.02 10.37
C ASN A 81 -10.12 11.37 9.37
N ILE A 82 -8.81 11.49 9.65
CA ILE A 82 -7.78 10.80 8.88
C ILE A 82 -7.93 9.27 8.97
N VAL A 83 -8.44 8.74 10.09
CA VAL A 83 -8.80 7.32 10.25
C VAL A 83 -10.15 7.10 9.60
N ASN A 84 -10.14 6.44 8.44
CA ASN A 84 -11.35 6.19 7.65
C ASN A 84 -11.14 5.04 6.66
N ARG A 85 -12.24 4.60 6.00
CA ARG A 85 -12.24 3.47 5.06
C ARG A 85 -12.46 3.91 3.60
N GLY A 86 -11.76 4.98 3.19
CA GLY A 86 -11.82 5.46 1.81
C GLY A 86 -12.74 6.64 1.60
N LEU A 87 -12.57 7.69 2.40
CA LEU A 87 -13.27 8.94 2.16
C LEU A 87 -12.76 9.63 0.89
N ALA A 88 -13.72 10.20 0.16
CA ALA A 88 -13.42 10.96 -1.05
C ALA A 88 -12.75 12.29 -0.72
N TRP A 89 -11.81 12.69 -1.56
CA TRP A 89 -11.21 14.02 -1.54
C TRP A 89 -11.44 14.75 -2.86
N LYS A 90 -11.35 16.08 -2.81
CA LYS A 90 -11.37 16.98 -3.96
C LYS A 90 -10.12 17.83 -3.97
N GLU A 91 -9.75 18.30 -5.15
CA GLU A 91 -8.63 19.21 -5.32
C GLU A 91 -9.11 20.66 -5.29
N THR A 92 -8.31 21.53 -4.66
CA THR A 92 -8.55 22.98 -4.61
C THR A 92 -7.24 23.73 -4.42
N THR A 93 -7.23 25.01 -4.77
CA THR A 93 -6.15 25.96 -4.41
C THR A 93 -6.53 26.86 -3.23
N ASP A 94 -7.73 26.70 -2.68
CA ASP A 94 -8.22 27.48 -1.56
C ASP A 94 -7.55 27.00 -0.25
N VAL A 95 -6.74 27.86 0.34
CA VAL A 95 -6.03 27.62 1.61
C VAL A 95 -7.00 27.51 2.81
N THR A 96 -8.22 28.06 2.70
CA THR A 96 -9.24 27.99 3.75
C THR A 96 -10.11 26.72 3.66
N SER A 97 -9.85 25.87 2.67
CA SER A 97 -10.58 24.60 2.48
C SER A 97 -10.46 23.68 3.71
N ALA A 98 -11.37 22.73 3.81
CA ALA A 98 -11.41 21.74 4.90
C ALA A 98 -10.08 20.99 5.04
N ALA A 99 -9.69 20.68 6.28
CA ALA A 99 -8.55 19.84 6.61
C ALA A 99 -9.02 18.46 7.09
N TRP A 100 -8.13 17.48 7.01
CA TRP A 100 -8.31 16.19 7.67
C TRP A 100 -8.05 16.37 9.17
N GLN A 101 -8.85 15.71 10.01
CA GLN A 101 -8.74 15.79 11.45
C GLN A 101 -7.98 14.59 12.02
N VAL A 102 -7.04 14.85 12.91
CA VAL A 102 -6.37 13.85 13.74
C VAL A 102 -6.87 14.05 15.16
N VAL A 103 -7.65 13.10 15.67
CA VAL A 103 -8.35 13.25 16.98
C VAL A 103 -7.60 12.59 18.14
N ILE A 104 -6.60 11.76 17.87
CA ILE A 104 -5.77 11.07 18.86
C ILE A 104 -4.32 11.19 18.42
N ALA A 105 -3.41 11.55 19.33
CA ALA A 105 -1.97 11.48 19.06
C ALA A 105 -1.51 10.01 19.14
N GLU A 106 -0.83 9.52 18.09
CA GLU A 106 -0.38 8.14 18.03
C GLU A 106 0.81 8.01 17.06
N ASN A 107 1.70 7.08 17.33
CA ASN A 107 2.95 6.89 16.58
C ASN A 107 2.84 5.88 15.42
N ARG A 108 1.67 5.28 15.20
CA ARG A 108 1.44 4.27 14.16
C ARG A 108 0.28 4.62 13.23
N TYR A 109 0.19 5.86 12.83
CA TYR A 109 -0.70 6.24 11.74
C TYR A 109 -0.16 5.69 10.42
N ARG A 110 -1.04 5.08 9.64
CA ARG A 110 -0.77 4.70 8.25
C ARG A 110 -1.96 5.10 7.40
N PHE A 111 -1.70 5.78 6.29
CA PHE A 111 -2.74 6.08 5.31
C PHE A 111 -2.20 6.13 3.89
N HIS A 112 -3.09 5.89 2.95
CA HIS A 112 -2.86 5.96 1.52
C HIS A 112 -3.73 7.03 0.90
N VAL A 113 -3.13 7.83 0.02
CA VAL A 113 -3.81 8.78 -0.84
C VAL A 113 -3.79 8.24 -2.27
N TYR A 114 -4.94 7.74 -2.72
CA TYR A 114 -5.11 7.22 -4.07
C TYR A 114 -5.58 8.34 -5.00
N THR A 115 -4.77 8.71 -6.00
CA THR A 115 -5.04 9.84 -6.87
C THR A 115 -5.91 9.50 -8.07
N ASP A 116 -5.90 8.25 -8.52
CA ASP A 116 -6.73 7.71 -9.59
C ASP A 116 -8.22 7.68 -9.24
N ARG A 117 -8.55 7.29 -8.02
CA ARG A 117 -9.93 7.16 -7.51
C ARG A 117 -10.33 8.25 -6.51
N LYS A 118 -9.44 9.21 -6.27
CA LYS A 118 -9.65 10.34 -5.35
C LYS A 118 -10.15 9.93 -3.96
N GLN A 119 -9.46 8.96 -3.35
CA GLN A 119 -9.80 8.42 -2.03
C GLN A 119 -8.60 8.45 -1.10
N LEU A 120 -8.87 8.63 0.19
CA LEU A 120 -7.89 8.47 1.26
C LEU A 120 -8.38 7.37 2.21
N TYR A 121 -7.52 6.40 2.48
CA TYR A 121 -7.73 5.32 3.46
C TYR A 121 -6.72 5.49 4.57
N GLY A 122 -7.17 5.59 5.82
CA GLY A 122 -6.27 5.78 6.95
C GLY A 122 -6.68 4.97 8.16
N GLU A 123 -5.68 4.55 8.91
CA GLU A 123 -5.84 3.75 10.13
C GLU A 123 -4.80 4.10 11.19
N ILE A 124 -5.06 3.73 12.42
CA ILE A 124 -4.04 3.53 13.43
C ILE A 124 -3.66 2.05 13.39
N PHE A 125 -2.47 1.77 12.86
CA PHE A 125 -2.03 0.40 12.63
C PHE A 125 -1.85 -0.36 13.94
N GLN A 126 -2.44 -1.54 14.04
CA GLN A 126 -2.25 -2.47 15.15
C GLN A 126 -1.36 -3.64 14.70
N PRO A 127 -0.23 -3.90 15.39
CA PRO A 127 0.61 -5.05 15.07
C PRO A 127 -0.19 -6.36 15.11
N TRP A 128 0.12 -7.25 14.21
CA TRP A 128 -0.52 -8.57 14.19
C TRP A 128 0.13 -9.46 15.25
N GLY A 129 -0.65 -10.36 15.83
CA GLY A 129 -0.16 -11.31 16.83
C GLY A 129 0.57 -12.50 16.22
N GLU A 130 0.30 -12.81 14.94
CA GLU A 130 0.86 -13.95 14.22
C GLU A 130 1.06 -13.58 12.77
N LEU A 131 2.06 -14.20 12.13
CA LEU A 131 2.28 -14.12 10.70
C LEU A 131 2.84 -15.44 10.20
N PHE A 132 2.21 -15.99 9.17
CA PHE A 132 2.57 -17.29 8.58
C PHE A 132 2.94 -17.11 7.11
N ILE A 133 3.81 -17.98 6.63
CA ILE A 133 4.11 -18.16 5.20
C ILE A 133 3.56 -19.50 4.73
N GLY A 134 2.86 -19.50 3.60
CA GLY A 134 2.31 -20.71 2.99
C GLY A 134 2.14 -20.55 1.49
N GLY A 135 2.18 -21.66 0.78
CA GLY A 135 2.03 -21.65 -0.68
C GLY A 135 2.76 -22.79 -1.36
N GLY A 136 2.54 -22.95 -2.65
CA GLY A 136 3.14 -24.00 -3.48
C GLY A 136 4.67 -24.02 -3.45
N ALA A 137 5.31 -22.89 -3.14
CA ALA A 137 6.77 -22.81 -3.00
C ALA A 137 7.30 -23.28 -1.65
N THR A 138 6.44 -23.49 -0.65
CA THR A 138 6.81 -23.90 0.71
C THR A 138 6.60 -25.41 0.92
N ALA A 139 7.28 -25.99 1.89
CA ALA A 139 7.10 -27.42 2.25
C ALA A 139 5.66 -27.77 2.68
N SER A 140 4.92 -26.79 3.21
CA SER A 140 3.52 -26.99 3.64
C SER A 140 2.51 -26.95 2.48
N GLY A 141 2.93 -26.41 1.31
CA GLY A 141 1.99 -26.15 0.22
C GLY A 141 0.87 -25.20 0.62
N TRP A 142 -0.27 -25.32 -0.06
CA TRP A 142 -1.49 -24.53 0.17
C TRP A 142 -2.41 -25.16 1.25
N LYS A 143 -1.86 -25.69 2.34
CA LYS A 143 -2.64 -26.39 3.37
C LYS A 143 -2.86 -25.51 4.60
N GLU A 144 -4.12 -25.19 4.91
CA GLU A 144 -4.50 -24.56 6.18
C GLU A 144 -4.09 -25.45 7.37
N GLY A 145 -3.72 -24.83 8.49
CA GLY A 145 -3.22 -25.52 9.67
C GLY A 145 -1.82 -26.14 9.50
N LYS A 146 -1.12 -25.82 8.41
CA LYS A 146 0.23 -26.33 8.10
C LYS A 146 1.19 -25.23 7.64
N MET A 147 0.76 -23.97 7.60
CA MET A 147 1.62 -22.85 7.24
C MET A 147 2.74 -22.68 8.27
N GLN A 148 3.85 -22.11 7.84
CA GLN A 148 5.01 -21.94 8.72
C GLN A 148 4.93 -20.59 9.43
N LEU A 149 5.00 -20.61 10.76
CA LEU A 149 4.99 -19.41 11.59
C LEU A 149 6.29 -18.63 11.40
N MET A 150 6.18 -17.33 11.17
CA MET A 150 7.29 -16.41 11.17
C MET A 150 7.65 -15.98 12.60
N LYS A 151 8.86 -15.52 12.81
CA LYS A 151 9.35 -15.02 14.10
C LYS A 151 9.11 -13.51 14.19
N GLN A 152 8.36 -13.08 15.19
CA GLN A 152 8.17 -11.65 15.49
C GLN A 152 9.43 -11.09 16.16
N ASN A 153 9.80 -9.86 15.79
CA ASN A 153 10.85 -9.13 16.47
C ASN A 153 10.35 -8.64 17.84
N ILE A 154 11.13 -8.86 18.90
CA ILE A 154 10.74 -8.55 20.28
C ILE A 154 10.69 -7.05 20.56
N ASP A 155 11.55 -6.26 19.90
CA ASP A 155 11.66 -4.81 20.11
C ASP A 155 10.70 -4.02 19.19
N ASN A 156 10.34 -4.61 18.05
CA ASN A 156 9.39 -4.01 17.11
C ASN A 156 8.38 -5.05 16.62
N PRO A 157 7.17 -5.08 17.19
CA PRO A 157 6.16 -6.09 16.86
C PRO A 157 5.60 -5.98 15.44
N CYS A 158 5.97 -4.95 14.68
CA CYS A 158 5.61 -4.82 13.27
C CYS A 158 6.56 -5.59 12.34
N ILE A 159 7.72 -6.03 12.84
CA ILE A 159 8.76 -6.72 12.07
C ILE A 159 8.66 -8.23 12.29
N TRP A 160 8.68 -8.97 11.18
CA TRP A 160 8.63 -10.42 11.16
C TRP A 160 9.75 -10.98 10.29
N THR A 161 10.35 -12.09 10.72
CA THR A 161 11.41 -12.78 9.99
C THR A 161 11.09 -14.24 9.80
N TRP A 162 11.49 -14.80 8.67
CA TRP A 162 11.43 -16.22 8.39
C TRP A 162 12.67 -16.62 7.60
N GLU A 163 13.16 -17.82 7.85
CA GLU A 163 14.25 -18.44 7.10
C GLU A 163 13.86 -19.88 6.78
N GLY A 164 13.96 -20.25 5.51
CA GLY A 164 13.62 -21.58 5.08
C GLY A 164 13.77 -21.79 3.58
N GLU A 165 13.53 -23.01 3.18
CA GLU A 165 13.61 -23.40 1.78
C GLU A 165 12.36 -23.02 1.01
N LEU A 166 12.55 -22.32 -0.13
CA LEU A 166 11.52 -22.11 -1.14
C LEU A 166 11.96 -22.76 -2.46
N LYS A 167 11.05 -23.52 -3.05
CA LYS A 167 11.31 -24.31 -4.27
C LYS A 167 10.28 -24.07 -5.36
N LYS A 168 10.76 -24.09 -6.60
CA LYS A 168 9.91 -24.32 -7.77
C LYS A 168 9.61 -25.81 -7.86
N HIS A 169 8.35 -26.18 -7.78
CA HIS A 169 7.95 -27.55 -8.00
C HIS A 169 7.64 -27.77 -9.48
N GLU A 170 8.39 -28.63 -10.17
CA GLU A 170 8.28 -28.87 -11.62
C GLU A 170 6.94 -29.53 -12.04
N ASN A 171 6.19 -30.13 -11.09
CA ASN A 171 5.01 -30.95 -11.36
C ASN A 171 3.72 -30.41 -10.75
N VAL A 172 3.62 -29.14 -10.40
CA VAL A 172 2.41 -28.56 -9.84
C VAL A 172 1.72 -27.73 -10.90
N GLU A 173 0.42 -27.93 -11.07
CA GLU A 173 -0.44 -27.14 -11.97
C GLU A 173 -0.40 -25.62 -11.66
N GLU A 174 0.07 -25.24 -10.47
CA GLU A 174 0.28 -23.86 -10.06
C GLU A 174 1.78 -23.50 -10.04
N PRO A 175 2.15 -22.29 -10.51
CA PRO A 175 3.51 -21.80 -10.40
C PRO A 175 3.97 -21.77 -8.93
N ALA A 176 5.27 -21.96 -8.68
CA ALA A 176 5.88 -21.88 -7.36
C ALA A 176 5.61 -20.48 -6.76
N SER A 177 4.52 -20.37 -6.07
CA SER A 177 4.01 -19.13 -5.50
C SER A 177 3.68 -19.30 -4.03
N PHE A 178 3.68 -18.19 -3.29
CA PHE A 178 3.39 -18.17 -1.87
C PHE A 178 2.85 -16.80 -1.45
N LYS A 179 2.33 -16.73 -0.24
CA LYS A 179 1.87 -15.50 0.38
C LYS A 179 1.98 -15.58 1.91
N PHE A 180 1.69 -14.47 2.57
CA PHE A 180 1.72 -14.38 4.03
C PHE A 180 0.31 -14.16 4.56
N GLN A 181 0.05 -14.74 5.75
CA GLN A 181 -1.26 -14.72 6.40
C GLN A 181 -1.11 -14.35 7.87
N GLY A 182 -2.00 -13.52 8.39
CA GLY A 182 -2.04 -13.16 9.81
C GLY A 182 -2.69 -14.22 10.71
N GLN A 183 -2.89 -15.43 10.20
CA GLN A 183 -3.42 -16.61 10.89
C GLN A 183 -3.11 -17.86 10.05
N ASP A 184 -3.11 -19.05 10.68
CA ASP A 184 -2.88 -20.32 9.96
C ASP A 184 -4.14 -20.79 9.18
N ARG A 185 -4.69 -19.88 8.38
CA ARG A 185 -5.82 -20.08 7.45
C ARG A 185 -5.89 -18.92 6.45
N TRP A 186 -6.73 -19.03 5.38
CA TRP A 186 -6.71 -18.07 4.28
C TRP A 186 -7.36 -16.70 4.59
N TYR A 187 -8.24 -16.60 5.57
CA TYR A 187 -8.96 -15.37 5.91
C TYR A 187 -8.98 -15.12 7.41
N PRO A 188 -9.12 -13.85 7.86
CA PRO A 188 -9.36 -12.64 7.10
C PRO A 188 -8.11 -11.81 6.77
N LYS A 189 -6.95 -12.06 7.41
CA LYS A 189 -5.75 -11.23 7.28
C LYS A 189 -4.78 -11.85 6.28
N ALA A 190 -4.54 -11.20 5.16
CA ALA A 190 -3.59 -11.63 4.14
C ALA A 190 -2.72 -10.47 3.67
N ILE A 191 -1.50 -10.79 3.30
CA ILE A 191 -0.55 -9.87 2.68
C ILE A 191 -0.27 -10.36 1.28
N HIS A 192 -0.24 -9.43 0.35
CA HIS A 192 -0.02 -9.67 -1.07
C HIS A 192 1.13 -8.81 -1.59
N PRO A 193 1.83 -9.22 -2.66
CA PRO A 193 2.73 -8.32 -3.37
C PRO A 193 1.95 -7.11 -3.87
N TYR A 194 2.61 -5.97 -3.94
CA TYR A 194 1.99 -4.75 -4.48
C TYR A 194 1.60 -4.93 -5.95
N SER A 195 2.50 -5.50 -6.74
CA SER A 195 2.23 -5.89 -8.13
C SER A 195 1.97 -7.40 -8.21
N ALA A 196 1.01 -7.80 -9.04
CA ALA A 196 0.65 -9.21 -9.19
C ALA A 196 1.84 -10.05 -9.70
N ASP A 197 1.93 -11.28 -9.20
CA ASP A 197 2.88 -12.32 -9.65
C ASP A 197 4.36 -11.86 -9.67
N THR A 198 4.71 -11.01 -8.72
CA THR A 198 6.04 -10.43 -8.62
C THR A 198 7.00 -11.38 -7.92
N ASP A 199 8.21 -11.51 -8.47
CA ASP A 199 9.32 -12.17 -7.79
C ASP A 199 9.68 -11.41 -6.51
N ILE A 200 9.73 -12.12 -5.38
CA ILE A 200 10.00 -11.52 -4.07
C ILE A 200 11.36 -10.82 -3.97
N LEU A 201 12.32 -11.19 -4.82
CA LEU A 201 13.64 -10.55 -4.86
C LEU A 201 13.64 -9.22 -5.64
N LYS A 202 12.56 -8.90 -6.37
CA LYS A 202 12.51 -7.75 -7.31
C LYS A 202 11.68 -6.58 -6.83
N ASP A 203 10.68 -6.80 -5.98
CA ASP A 203 9.80 -5.74 -5.48
C ASP A 203 9.65 -5.88 -3.97
N ASN A 204 10.07 -4.86 -3.25
CA ASN A 204 10.02 -4.81 -1.80
C ASN A 204 8.70 -4.25 -1.24
N ARG A 205 7.72 -3.98 -2.10
CA ARG A 205 6.42 -3.42 -1.69
C ARG A 205 5.43 -4.52 -1.43
N LEU A 206 4.65 -4.35 -0.38
CA LEU A 206 3.52 -5.21 -0.09
C LEU A 206 2.26 -4.38 0.13
N ARG A 207 1.12 -5.04 0.18
CA ARG A 207 -0.16 -4.47 0.56
C ARG A 207 -0.95 -5.46 1.42
N THR A 208 -1.76 -4.93 2.30
CA THR A 208 -2.72 -5.72 3.07
C THR A 208 -4.09 -5.71 2.38
N GLY A 209 -4.67 -6.88 2.19
CA GLY A 209 -5.96 -7.02 1.51
C GLY A 209 -5.92 -6.77 0.00
N GLY A 210 -7.10 -6.63 -0.62
CA GLY A 210 -7.28 -6.46 -2.06
C GLY A 210 -7.31 -7.80 -2.82
N SER A 211 -6.90 -7.81 -4.10
CA SER A 211 -6.91 -9.01 -4.94
C SER A 211 -5.96 -10.08 -4.43
N ASP A 212 -6.32 -11.34 -4.56
CA ASP A 212 -5.49 -12.49 -4.16
C ASP A 212 -4.33 -12.70 -5.13
N THR A 213 -3.31 -11.85 -5.01
CA THR A 213 -2.04 -11.98 -5.74
C THR A 213 -1.00 -12.66 -4.88
N LYS A 214 0.00 -13.27 -5.51
CA LYS A 214 1.01 -14.12 -4.86
C LYS A 214 2.40 -13.68 -5.26
N TRP A 215 3.39 -13.89 -4.37
CA TRP A 215 4.79 -13.81 -4.78
C TRP A 215 5.19 -15.05 -5.55
N THR A 216 6.12 -14.86 -6.47
CA THR A 216 6.75 -15.92 -7.25
C THR A 216 8.23 -16.01 -6.93
N LEU A 217 8.88 -17.06 -7.40
CA LEU A 217 10.31 -17.29 -7.29
C LEU A 217 10.99 -17.29 -8.64
N SER A 218 12.14 -16.64 -8.75
CA SER A 218 13.04 -16.81 -9.91
C SER A 218 13.90 -18.05 -9.79
N ARG A 219 14.27 -18.47 -8.59
CA ARG A 219 15.12 -19.65 -8.34
C ARG A 219 14.84 -20.29 -6.98
N ASP A 220 15.22 -21.54 -6.83
CA ASP A 220 15.19 -22.27 -5.57
C ASP A 220 16.31 -21.83 -4.63
N GLY A 221 16.12 -22.02 -3.32
CA GLY A 221 17.15 -21.71 -2.33
C GLY A 221 16.63 -21.61 -0.91
N ILE A 222 17.56 -21.38 0.01
CA ILE A 222 17.23 -20.97 1.37
C ILE A 222 17.07 -19.46 1.38
N TYR A 223 15.86 -19.02 1.65
CA TYR A 223 15.50 -17.60 1.71
C TYR A 223 15.47 -17.11 3.15
N ARG A 224 15.97 -15.90 3.36
CA ARG A 224 15.64 -15.11 4.55
C ARG A 224 14.71 -13.99 4.12
N ILE A 225 13.53 -13.93 4.76
CA ILE A 225 12.49 -12.94 4.45
C ILE A 225 12.21 -12.13 5.70
N THR A 226 12.23 -10.80 5.56
CA THR A 226 11.84 -9.86 6.62
C THR A 226 10.67 -9.03 6.12
N ILE A 227 9.60 -8.96 6.93
CA ILE A 227 8.39 -8.18 6.65
C ILE A 227 8.27 -7.06 7.68
N ASP A 228 8.07 -5.85 7.21
CA ASP A 228 7.63 -4.71 8.01
C ASP A 228 6.17 -4.41 7.65
N LEU A 229 5.26 -4.84 8.51
CA LEU A 229 3.83 -4.68 8.32
C LEU A 229 3.38 -3.21 8.40
N PHE A 230 4.05 -2.42 9.23
CA PHE A 230 3.70 -1.01 9.40
C PHE A 230 4.11 -0.18 8.19
N ASN A 231 5.34 -0.38 7.73
CA ASN A 231 5.86 0.31 6.55
C ASN A 231 5.48 -0.36 5.22
N GLU A 232 4.79 -1.51 5.27
CA GLU A 232 4.39 -2.28 4.07
C GLU A 232 5.57 -2.61 3.16
N LYS A 233 6.61 -3.16 3.77
CA LYS A 233 7.85 -3.55 3.09
C LYS A 233 8.15 -5.02 3.31
N VAL A 234 8.72 -5.63 2.29
CA VAL A 234 9.30 -6.96 2.36
C VAL A 234 10.73 -6.92 1.84
N ASN A 235 11.65 -7.52 2.56
CA ASN A 235 13.01 -7.78 2.09
C ASN A 235 13.22 -9.28 2.03
N ALA A 236 13.76 -9.76 0.94
CA ALA A 236 14.12 -11.16 0.76
C ALA A 236 15.53 -11.28 0.19
N GLU A 237 16.28 -12.25 0.70
CA GLU A 237 17.59 -12.61 0.20
C GLU A 237 17.73 -14.13 0.19
N ILE A 238 18.56 -14.64 -0.70
CA ILE A 238 18.95 -16.05 -0.71
C ILE A 238 20.25 -16.17 0.09
N VAL A 239 20.23 -17.01 1.12
CA VAL A 239 21.38 -17.21 2.03
C VAL A 239 22.14 -18.48 1.75
N LYS A 240 21.59 -19.42 0.98
CA LYS A 240 22.22 -20.64 0.44
C LYS A 240 21.55 -21.11 -0.84
#